data_9187c4eb1ecad658642a349845ad289c
#
_entry.id   9187c4eb1ecad658642a349845ad289c
#
_cell.length_a   1.000
_cell.length_b   1.000
_cell.length_c   1.000
_cell.angle_alpha   90.00
_cell.angle_beta   90.00
_cell.angle_gamma   90.00
#
_symmetry.space_group_name_H-M   'P 1'
#
loop_
_entity.id
_entity.type
_entity.pdbx_description
1 polymer ?
#
loop_
_entity_poly.entity_id
_entity_poly.type
_entity_poly.pdbx_seq_one_letter_code
_entity_poly.pdbx_strand_id
1 'polypeptide(L)'
;AQLVGTDMQVKHLLDPDLDFQGHGVHTAEHLRFPMWAWYWSGDPVYEKAFRAALRKLDNHLSVSGSLWGNEDIGGRHAAPDFAYEFCSTTELMISLLYAAEKTGNPAFADMAETAFFNAAHGARLPDGTAHSYLTPDNRMEINTTMLDKHPHNAYSPSHFPPCCTLMLFRIAPYYVQHMWMRAEDGIAAVAYGPSLVEAEINGTAVRIEEETAY
;
A
#
# COMPACT_ATOMS: atom_id res chain seq x y z
N ALA A 1 19.40 1.25 12.19
CA ALA A 1 18.46 0.85 13.24
C ALA A 1 17.69 2.02 13.89
N GLN A 2 18.18 3.28 13.77
CA GLN A 2 17.51 4.46 14.37
C GLN A 2 16.47 5.13 13.46
N LEU A 3 16.34 4.69 12.21
CA LEU A 3 15.42 5.29 11.21
C LEU A 3 14.06 4.59 11.15
N VAL A 4 13.89 3.47 11.82
CA VAL A 4 12.64 2.71 11.84
C VAL A 4 11.80 3.17 13.03
N GLY A 5 10.55 3.50 12.80
CA GLY A 5 9.61 3.82 13.87
C GLY A 5 9.58 2.74 14.95
N THR A 6 9.24 3.09 16.17
CA THR A 6 9.35 2.19 17.32
C THR A 6 8.52 0.91 17.13
N ASP A 7 7.34 1.04 16.55
CA ASP A 7 6.38 -0.03 16.27
C ASP A 7 6.83 -0.97 15.13
N MET A 8 7.80 -0.57 14.32
CA MET A 8 8.40 -1.43 13.27
C MET A 8 9.72 -2.08 13.69
N GLN A 9 10.15 -1.94 14.94
CA GLN A 9 11.28 -2.71 15.46
C GLN A 9 10.90 -4.18 15.66
N VAL A 10 11.83 -5.09 15.36
CA VAL A 10 11.62 -6.55 15.45
C VAL A 10 10.99 -6.96 16.80
N LYS A 11 11.52 -6.44 17.91
CA LYS A 11 10.99 -6.73 19.23
C LYS A 11 9.53 -6.30 19.43
N HIS A 12 9.14 -5.16 18.85
CA HIS A 12 7.77 -4.64 18.91
C HIS A 12 6.84 -5.47 18.01
N LEU A 13 7.30 -5.80 16.80
CA LEU A 13 6.51 -6.63 15.87
C LEU A 13 6.24 -8.03 16.44
N LEU A 14 7.21 -8.62 17.12
CA LEU A 14 7.09 -9.96 17.71
C LEU A 14 6.29 -10.00 19.02
N ASP A 15 6.10 -8.86 19.68
CA ASP A 15 5.29 -8.76 20.90
C ASP A 15 3.81 -8.76 20.54
N PRO A 16 3.02 -9.78 20.96
CA PRO A 16 1.61 -9.86 20.61
C PRO A 16 0.74 -8.80 21.31
N ASP A 17 1.21 -8.23 22.43
CA ASP A 17 0.47 -7.24 23.22
C ASP A 17 0.66 -5.81 22.69
N LEU A 18 1.61 -5.61 21.77
CA LEU A 18 1.88 -4.32 21.14
C LEU A 18 1.25 -4.25 19.77
N ASP A 19 0.69 -3.10 19.42
CA ASP A 19 0.07 -2.83 18.14
C ASP A 19 0.65 -1.57 17.48
N PHE A 20 0.25 -1.27 16.24
CA PHE A 20 0.70 -0.07 15.54
C PHE A 20 0.18 1.20 16.21
N GLN A 21 1.08 2.12 16.48
CA GLN A 21 0.79 3.38 17.16
C GLN A 21 1.09 4.59 16.28
N GLY A 22 2.06 4.42 15.39
CA GLY A 22 2.67 5.51 14.66
C GLY A 22 1.85 6.06 13.51
N HIS A 23 2.47 6.97 12.79
CA HIS A 23 1.92 7.55 11.58
C HIS A 23 1.70 6.47 10.51
N GLY A 24 0.48 6.39 9.98
CA GLY A 24 0.05 5.33 9.08
C GLY A 24 0.93 5.18 7.85
N VAL A 25 1.35 6.29 7.23
CA VAL A 25 2.24 6.25 6.07
C VAL A 25 3.59 5.61 6.40
N HIS A 26 4.16 5.92 7.57
CA HIS A 26 5.43 5.31 7.98
C HIS A 26 5.27 3.83 8.32
N THR A 27 4.16 3.43 8.94
CA THR A 27 3.86 2.03 9.18
C THR A 27 3.75 1.26 7.87
N ALA A 28 3.01 1.78 6.90
CA ALA A 28 2.86 1.19 5.57
C ALA A 28 4.21 1.08 4.82
N GLU A 29 5.02 2.14 4.84
CA GLU A 29 6.35 2.16 4.23
C GLU A 29 7.30 1.17 4.91
N HIS A 30 7.31 1.14 6.22
CA HIS A 30 8.27 0.37 7.00
C HIS A 30 7.96 -1.14 7.05
N LEU A 31 6.78 -1.60 6.59
CA LEU A 31 6.51 -3.02 6.36
C LEU A 31 7.58 -3.70 5.49
N ARG A 32 8.22 -2.94 4.61
CA ARG A 32 9.31 -3.43 3.75
C ARG A 32 10.56 -3.83 4.52
N PHE A 33 10.85 -3.20 5.66
CA PHE A 33 12.14 -3.40 6.33
C PHE A 33 12.36 -4.81 6.88
N PRO A 34 11.46 -5.42 7.66
CA PRO A 34 11.66 -6.79 8.10
C PRO A 34 11.70 -7.77 6.92
N MET A 35 10.91 -7.54 5.87
CA MET A 35 10.94 -8.33 4.66
C MET A 35 12.29 -8.23 3.93
N TRP A 36 12.82 -7.04 3.71
CA TRP A 36 14.13 -6.86 3.07
C TRP A 36 15.26 -7.38 3.94
N ALA A 37 15.20 -7.18 5.27
CA ALA A 37 16.17 -7.75 6.18
C ALA A 37 16.20 -9.27 6.10
N TRP A 38 15.03 -9.92 6.02
CA TRP A 38 14.91 -11.36 5.80
C TRP A 38 15.48 -11.78 4.44
N TYR A 39 15.05 -11.13 3.37
CA TYR A 39 15.50 -11.45 2.01
C TYR A 39 17.03 -11.39 1.86
N TRP A 40 17.69 -10.39 2.44
CA TRP A 40 19.13 -10.20 2.32
C TRP A 40 19.95 -11.02 3.30
N SER A 41 19.45 -11.26 4.50
CA SER A 41 20.22 -11.94 5.56
C SER A 41 19.92 -13.44 5.65
N GLY A 42 18.74 -13.88 5.22
CA GLY A 42 18.24 -15.23 5.48
C GLY A 42 17.89 -15.49 6.95
N ASP A 43 18.02 -14.49 7.84
CA ASP A 43 17.78 -14.68 9.26
C ASP A 43 16.27 -14.83 9.54
N PRO A 44 15.84 -15.98 10.09
CA PRO A 44 14.44 -16.29 10.31
C PRO A 44 13.74 -15.37 11.34
N VAL A 45 14.49 -14.60 12.11
CA VAL A 45 13.89 -13.60 13.03
C VAL A 45 13.15 -12.51 12.27
N TYR A 46 13.69 -12.09 11.11
CA TYR A 46 13.06 -11.07 10.28
C TYR A 46 11.85 -11.62 9.52
N GLU A 47 11.87 -12.89 9.10
CA GLU A 47 10.68 -13.54 8.55
C GLU A 47 9.55 -13.58 9.58
N LYS A 48 9.85 -14.00 10.81
CA LYS A 48 8.87 -14.02 11.90
C LYS A 48 8.30 -12.62 12.17
N ALA A 49 9.18 -11.61 12.17
CA ALA A 49 8.77 -10.22 12.37
C ALA A 49 7.88 -9.71 11.23
N PHE A 50 8.22 -10.01 9.98
CA PHE A 50 7.39 -9.65 8.82
C PHE A 50 6.01 -10.31 8.89
N ARG A 51 5.95 -11.62 9.17
CA ARG A 51 4.68 -12.35 9.34
C ARG A 51 3.86 -11.82 10.52
N ALA A 52 4.51 -11.40 11.60
CA ALA A 52 3.83 -10.78 12.72
C ALA A 52 3.27 -9.39 12.36
N ALA A 53 4.02 -8.59 11.62
CA ALA A 53 3.54 -7.31 11.10
C ALA A 53 2.30 -7.48 10.20
N LEU A 54 2.28 -8.47 9.31
CA LEU A 54 1.12 -8.77 8.46
C LEU A 54 -0.12 -9.16 9.28
N ARG A 55 0.03 -9.99 10.32
CA ARG A 55 -1.11 -10.32 11.21
C ARG A 55 -1.67 -9.12 11.97
N LYS A 56 -0.80 -8.19 12.37
CA LYS A 56 -1.25 -6.93 12.97
C LYS A 56 -1.96 -6.06 11.94
N LEU A 57 -1.43 -6.00 10.72
CA LEU A 57 -1.98 -5.23 9.61
C LEU A 57 -3.45 -5.59 9.33
N ASP A 58 -3.82 -6.87 9.44
CA ASP A 58 -5.19 -7.34 9.18
C ASP A 58 -6.25 -6.60 10.01
N ASN A 59 -5.90 -6.13 11.21
CA ASN A 59 -6.81 -5.36 12.06
C ASN A 59 -6.92 -3.88 11.66
N HIS A 60 -6.05 -3.42 10.78
CA HIS A 60 -5.92 -2.02 10.37
C HIS A 60 -6.26 -1.78 8.91
N LEU A 61 -6.67 -2.81 8.17
CA LEU A 61 -7.06 -2.65 6.77
C LEU A 61 -8.52 -2.20 6.64
N SER A 62 -8.74 -1.23 5.77
CA SER A 62 -10.06 -0.85 5.32
C SER A 62 -10.62 -1.87 4.33
N VAL A 63 -11.93 -1.87 4.12
CA VAL A 63 -12.56 -2.73 3.12
C VAL A 63 -12.07 -2.41 1.70
N SER A 64 -11.75 -1.15 1.45
CA SER A 64 -11.15 -0.71 0.18
C SER A 64 -9.67 -1.05 0.03
N GLY A 65 -9.04 -1.63 1.03
CA GLY A 65 -7.66 -2.12 0.97
C GLY A 65 -6.59 -1.14 1.42
N SER A 66 -6.95 -0.04 2.08
CA SER A 66 -5.98 0.90 2.64
C SER A 66 -5.74 0.67 4.14
N LEU A 67 -4.67 1.25 4.65
CA LEU A 67 -4.33 1.25 6.07
C LEU A 67 -5.10 2.38 6.78
N TRP A 68 -5.90 2.02 7.78
CA TRP A 68 -6.60 2.98 8.61
C TRP A 68 -5.64 3.86 9.42
N GLY A 69 -6.00 5.13 9.53
CA GLY A 69 -5.30 6.10 10.35
C GLY A 69 -5.65 7.52 9.89
N ASN A 70 -6.23 8.33 10.75
CA ASN A 70 -6.38 9.78 10.54
C ASN A 70 -5.00 10.45 10.72
N GLU A 71 -4.05 10.16 9.89
CA GLU A 71 -2.60 10.27 9.98
C GLU A 71 -1.98 9.23 10.94
N ASP A 72 -2.34 9.24 12.25
CA ASP A 72 -1.84 8.27 13.21
C ASP A 72 -2.83 7.11 13.45
N ILE A 73 -2.29 5.91 13.55
CA ILE A 73 -3.07 4.70 13.87
C ILE A 73 -3.48 4.72 15.34
N GLY A 74 -2.55 5.05 16.24
CA GLY A 74 -2.80 5.22 17.66
C GLY A 74 -3.31 3.97 18.37
N GLY A 75 -2.94 2.78 17.89
CA GLY A 75 -3.42 1.50 18.41
C GLY A 75 -4.91 1.21 18.17
N ARG A 76 -5.58 2.02 17.34
CA ARG A 76 -7.00 1.83 17.01
C ARG A 76 -7.14 0.89 15.81
N HIS A 77 -8.10 0.00 15.88
CA HIS A 77 -8.48 -0.86 14.76
C HIS A 77 -9.40 -0.11 13.80
N ALA A 78 -9.58 -0.67 12.59
CA ALA A 78 -10.48 -0.16 11.59
C ALA A 78 -11.90 0.06 12.16
N ALA A 79 -12.46 1.24 11.92
CA ALA A 79 -13.79 1.63 12.38
C ALA A 79 -14.50 2.49 11.33
N PRO A 80 -15.86 2.48 11.30
CA PRO A 80 -16.64 3.17 10.25
C PRO A 80 -16.43 4.69 10.17
N ASP A 81 -16.03 5.32 11.26
CA ASP A 81 -15.77 6.75 11.38
C ASP A 81 -14.29 7.12 11.22
N PHE A 82 -13.45 6.12 10.97
CA PHE A 82 -12.03 6.29 10.82
C PHE A 82 -11.68 6.39 9.33
N ALA A 83 -10.71 7.23 8.98
CA ALA A 83 -10.27 7.42 7.60
C ALA A 83 -8.92 6.76 7.36
N TYR A 84 -8.53 6.70 6.10
CA TYR A 84 -7.17 6.40 5.67
C TYR A 84 -6.60 7.58 4.89
N GLU A 85 -5.30 7.78 5.03
CA GLU A 85 -4.55 8.80 4.33
C GLU A 85 -4.12 8.29 2.96
N PHE A 86 -4.17 9.13 1.92
CA PHE A 86 -3.74 8.74 0.57
C PHE A 86 -2.27 8.32 0.51
N CYS A 87 -1.41 8.94 1.33
CA CYS A 87 -0.01 8.52 1.45
C CYS A 87 0.10 7.08 1.97
N SER A 88 -0.69 6.72 2.99
CA SER A 88 -0.71 5.37 3.57
C SER A 88 -1.15 4.34 2.53
N THR A 89 -2.17 4.67 1.71
CA THR A 89 -2.61 3.81 0.60
C THR A 89 -1.48 3.56 -0.39
N THR A 90 -0.77 4.61 -0.80
CA THR A 90 0.33 4.53 -1.77
C THR A 90 1.48 3.69 -1.23
N GLU A 91 1.95 3.96 -0.02
CA GLU A 91 3.08 3.24 0.57
C GLU A 91 2.73 1.79 0.92
N LEU A 92 1.48 1.51 1.31
CA LEU A 92 1.01 0.15 1.52
C LEU A 92 1.03 -0.64 0.21
N MET A 93 0.43 -0.10 -0.86
CA MET A 93 0.46 -0.72 -2.20
C MET A 93 1.90 -1.04 -2.64
N ILE A 94 2.80 -0.07 -2.53
CA ILE A 94 4.23 -0.26 -2.88
C ILE A 94 4.85 -1.37 -2.03
N SER A 95 4.58 -1.40 -0.72
CA SER A 95 5.11 -2.43 0.17
C SER A 95 4.60 -3.82 -0.17
N LEU A 96 3.34 -3.93 -0.54
CA LEU A 96 2.71 -5.19 -0.98
C LEU A 96 3.26 -5.68 -2.32
N LEU A 97 3.48 -4.79 -3.28
CA LEU A 97 4.10 -5.14 -4.57
C LEU A 97 5.53 -5.66 -4.37
N TYR A 98 6.33 -5.02 -3.52
CA TYR A 98 7.64 -5.56 -3.15
C TYR A 98 7.54 -6.88 -2.39
N ALA A 99 6.52 -7.06 -1.56
CA ALA A 99 6.31 -8.35 -0.89
C ALA A 99 5.98 -9.46 -1.90
N ALA A 100 5.13 -9.19 -2.90
CA ALA A 100 4.87 -10.11 -4.00
C ALA A 100 6.17 -10.47 -4.75
N GLU A 101 6.97 -9.46 -5.11
CA GLU A 101 8.26 -9.64 -5.79
C GLU A 101 9.23 -10.53 -4.99
N LYS A 102 9.39 -10.27 -3.69
CA LYS A 102 10.41 -10.95 -2.88
C LYS A 102 9.98 -12.32 -2.37
N THR A 103 8.69 -12.56 -2.22
CA THR A 103 8.17 -13.83 -1.67
C THR A 103 7.56 -14.74 -2.71
N GLY A 104 7.21 -14.23 -3.90
CA GLY A 104 6.46 -14.97 -4.93
C GLY A 104 5.01 -15.26 -4.51
N ASN A 105 4.51 -14.66 -3.42
CA ASN A 105 3.14 -14.89 -2.95
C ASN A 105 2.16 -13.94 -3.65
N PRO A 106 1.25 -14.45 -4.53
CA PRO A 106 0.32 -13.64 -5.30
C PRO A 106 -0.71 -12.90 -4.42
N ALA A 107 -0.99 -13.36 -3.21
CA ALA A 107 -1.94 -12.68 -2.33
C ALA A 107 -1.54 -11.23 -2.02
N PHE A 108 -0.25 -10.91 -2.04
CA PHE A 108 0.19 -9.53 -1.88
C PHE A 108 -0.11 -8.67 -3.11
N ALA A 109 -0.09 -9.25 -4.30
CA ALA A 109 -0.51 -8.56 -5.52
C ALA A 109 -2.01 -8.26 -5.50
N ASP A 110 -2.85 -9.23 -5.09
CA ASP A 110 -4.30 -9.04 -4.94
C ASP A 110 -4.62 -7.92 -3.93
N MET A 111 -3.90 -7.87 -2.81
CA MET A 111 -4.04 -6.78 -1.85
C MET A 111 -3.61 -5.42 -2.43
N ALA A 112 -2.53 -5.40 -3.22
CA ALA A 112 -2.05 -4.18 -3.87
C ALA A 112 -3.04 -3.67 -4.93
N GLU A 113 -3.66 -4.57 -5.71
CA GLU A 113 -4.74 -4.24 -6.65
C GLU A 113 -5.95 -3.66 -5.92
N THR A 114 -6.36 -4.27 -4.81
CA THR A 114 -7.45 -3.77 -3.99
C THR A 114 -7.16 -2.34 -3.50
N ALA A 115 -5.96 -2.08 -3.01
CA ALA A 115 -5.55 -0.74 -2.59
C ALA A 115 -5.55 0.26 -3.77
N PHE A 116 -5.08 -0.16 -4.94
CA PHE A 116 -4.98 0.69 -6.12
C PHE A 116 -6.34 1.01 -6.73
N PHE A 117 -7.13 -0.02 -7.05
CA PHE A 117 -8.39 0.16 -7.77
C PHE A 117 -9.55 0.61 -6.87
N ASN A 118 -9.55 0.29 -5.58
CA ASN A 118 -10.61 0.70 -4.68
C ASN A 118 -10.21 1.94 -3.86
N ALA A 119 -9.23 1.81 -2.94
CA ALA A 119 -8.91 2.91 -2.04
C ALA A 119 -8.36 4.14 -2.78
N ALA A 120 -7.37 3.94 -3.65
CA ALA A 120 -6.73 5.07 -4.34
C ALA A 120 -7.64 5.70 -5.41
N HIS A 121 -8.40 4.91 -6.16
CA HIS A 121 -9.36 5.45 -7.12
C HIS A 121 -10.54 6.13 -6.42
N GLY A 122 -11.04 5.55 -5.32
CA GLY A 122 -12.09 6.18 -4.51
C GLY A 122 -11.69 7.51 -3.86
N ALA A 123 -10.39 7.69 -3.65
CA ALA A 123 -9.85 8.94 -3.11
C ALA A 123 -9.60 10.03 -4.18
N ARG A 124 -9.90 9.80 -5.44
CA ARG A 124 -9.65 10.73 -6.56
C ARG A 124 -10.91 10.99 -7.36
N LEU A 125 -11.00 12.16 -7.96
CA LEU A 125 -12.00 12.40 -9.01
C LEU A 125 -11.66 11.60 -10.26
N PRO A 126 -12.67 11.14 -11.03
CA PRO A 126 -12.43 10.32 -12.22
C PRO A 126 -11.56 11.01 -13.28
N ASP A 127 -11.62 12.34 -13.36
CA ASP A 127 -10.81 13.14 -14.29
C ASP A 127 -9.37 13.40 -13.78
N GLY A 128 -9.03 12.93 -12.57
CA GLY A 128 -7.72 13.08 -11.97
C GLY A 128 -7.36 14.50 -11.50
N THR A 129 -8.32 15.44 -11.54
CA THR A 129 -8.04 16.85 -11.21
C THR A 129 -7.95 17.14 -9.73
N ALA A 130 -8.48 16.27 -8.88
CA ALA A 130 -8.46 16.45 -7.43
C ALA A 130 -8.46 15.10 -6.69
N HIS A 131 -8.02 15.13 -5.45
CA HIS A 131 -8.02 13.97 -4.55
C HIS A 131 -8.43 14.38 -3.13
N SER A 132 -8.82 13.40 -2.33
CA SER A 132 -9.02 13.54 -0.90
C SER A 132 -7.74 13.15 -0.17
N TYR A 133 -7.35 13.91 0.83
CA TYR A 133 -6.23 13.58 1.70
C TYR A 133 -6.59 12.42 2.64
N LEU A 134 -7.74 12.53 3.33
CA LEU A 134 -8.32 11.51 4.20
C LEU A 134 -9.64 11.00 3.59
N THR A 135 -9.75 9.68 3.43
CA THR A 135 -10.93 9.05 2.82
C THR A 135 -11.47 7.95 3.73
N PRO A 136 -12.69 8.02 4.22
CA PRO A 136 -13.36 6.93 4.93
C PRO A 136 -14.20 6.08 3.98
N ASP A 137 -14.24 4.76 4.20
CA ASP A 137 -15.01 3.82 3.37
C ASP A 137 -16.52 4.04 3.45
N ASN A 138 -17.04 4.56 4.56
CA ASN A 138 -18.48 4.66 4.82
C ASN A 138 -19.06 6.03 4.58
N ARG A 139 -18.43 6.89 3.80
CA ARG A 139 -19.00 8.18 3.44
C ARG A 139 -19.75 8.12 2.14
N MET A 140 -20.97 8.64 2.16
CA MET A 140 -21.75 8.87 0.95
C MET A 140 -21.23 10.08 0.16
N GLU A 141 -20.63 11.05 0.86
CA GLU A 141 -20.11 12.28 0.25
C GLU A 141 -18.79 12.67 0.90
N ILE A 142 -17.81 13.03 0.07
CA ILE A 142 -16.59 13.71 0.52
C ILE A 142 -16.85 15.21 0.46
N ASN A 143 -16.92 15.83 1.61
CA ASN A 143 -17.23 17.25 1.75
C ASN A 143 -16.19 17.94 2.65
N THR A 144 -16.40 19.22 2.92
CA THR A 144 -15.53 20.04 3.77
C THR A 144 -15.67 19.77 5.27
N THR A 145 -16.52 18.79 5.67
CA THR A 145 -16.67 18.45 7.09
C THR A 145 -15.40 17.78 7.59
N MET A 146 -14.88 18.26 8.69
CA MET A 146 -13.63 17.79 9.28
C MET A 146 -13.82 16.39 9.90
N LEU A 147 -12.85 15.50 9.63
CA LEU A 147 -12.63 14.31 10.42
C LEU A 147 -11.57 14.66 11.48
N ASP A 148 -11.89 14.47 12.76
CA ASP A 148 -10.97 14.74 13.87
C ASP A 148 -10.22 16.08 13.76
N LYS A 149 -10.93 17.13 13.34
CA LYS A 149 -10.39 18.50 13.11
C LYS A 149 -9.48 18.66 11.90
N HIS A 150 -9.35 17.65 11.03
CA HIS A 150 -8.58 17.77 9.79
C HIS A 150 -9.48 18.21 8.63
N PRO A 151 -9.15 19.34 7.95
CA PRO A 151 -9.93 19.81 6.79
C PRO A 151 -9.64 19.04 5.50
N HIS A 152 -9.04 17.86 5.59
CA HIS A 152 -8.44 17.14 4.47
C HIS A 152 -9.35 16.10 3.82
N ASN A 153 -10.62 16.07 4.16
CA ASN A 153 -11.58 15.10 3.66
C ASN A 153 -12.46 15.62 2.52
N ALA A 154 -12.05 16.68 1.86
CA ALA A 154 -12.64 17.20 0.64
C ALA A 154 -11.75 16.94 -0.56
N TYR A 155 -12.34 16.82 -1.75
CA TYR A 155 -11.57 16.80 -2.98
C TYR A 155 -10.93 18.17 -3.23
N SER A 156 -9.61 18.17 -3.42
CA SER A 156 -8.83 19.36 -3.73
C SER A 156 -7.74 19.02 -4.74
N PRO A 157 -7.38 19.95 -5.66
CA PRO A 157 -6.23 19.75 -6.54
C PRO A 157 -4.90 19.74 -5.79
N SER A 158 -4.87 20.29 -4.58
CA SER A 158 -3.70 20.25 -3.71
C SER A 158 -4.11 20.35 -2.25
N HIS A 159 -3.31 19.75 -1.38
CA HIS A 159 -3.46 19.84 0.07
C HIS A 159 -2.20 20.40 0.71
N PHE A 160 -2.31 20.89 1.93
CA PHE A 160 -1.18 21.24 2.76
C PHE A 160 -1.24 20.46 4.09
N PRO A 161 -0.21 19.68 4.44
CA PRO A 161 1.05 19.46 3.69
C PRO A 161 0.82 18.74 2.34
N PRO A 162 1.73 18.93 1.34
CA PRO A 162 1.51 18.44 -0.03
C PRO A 162 1.87 16.95 -0.24
N CYS A 163 2.13 16.20 0.82
CA CYS A 163 2.59 14.80 0.74
C CYS A 163 1.64 13.94 -0.09
N CYS A 164 0.35 13.94 0.20
CA CYS A 164 -0.65 13.17 -0.54
C CYS A 164 -0.79 13.61 -1.99
N THR A 165 -0.64 14.91 -2.27
CA THR A 165 -0.62 15.42 -3.65
C THR A 165 0.56 14.84 -4.44
N LEU A 166 1.74 14.72 -3.82
CA LEU A 166 2.90 14.12 -4.47
C LEU A 166 2.74 12.61 -4.69
N MET A 167 2.00 11.92 -3.84
CA MET A 167 1.73 10.49 -3.98
C MET A 167 0.87 10.15 -5.20
N LEU A 168 0.07 11.09 -5.72
CA LEU A 168 -0.63 10.91 -7.00
C LEU A 168 0.31 10.61 -8.17
N PHE A 169 1.52 11.19 -8.14
CA PHE A 169 2.53 10.97 -9.19
C PHE A 169 3.35 9.69 -8.96
N ARG A 170 3.25 9.08 -7.78
CA ARG A 170 3.97 7.84 -7.45
C ARG A 170 3.11 6.60 -7.64
N ILE A 171 1.84 6.65 -7.27
CA ILE A 171 1.01 5.44 -7.14
C ILE A 171 0.88 4.67 -8.46
N ALA A 172 0.52 5.34 -9.56
CA ALA A 172 0.36 4.69 -10.85
C ALA A 172 1.70 4.20 -11.46
N PRO A 173 2.80 4.98 -11.48
CA PRO A 173 4.09 4.49 -11.96
C PRO A 173 4.58 3.25 -11.21
N TYR A 174 4.46 3.20 -9.89
CA TYR A 174 4.87 2.01 -9.12
C TYR A 174 3.97 0.81 -9.40
N TYR A 175 2.66 1.01 -9.56
CA TYR A 175 1.75 -0.07 -9.94
C TYR A 175 2.14 -0.64 -11.31
N VAL A 176 2.26 0.22 -12.32
CA VAL A 176 2.61 -0.19 -13.70
C VAL A 176 3.98 -0.87 -13.76
N GLN A 177 4.97 -0.37 -13.02
CA GLN A 177 6.30 -0.99 -12.95
C GLN A 177 6.26 -2.44 -12.47
N HIS A 178 5.27 -2.81 -11.65
CA HIS A 178 5.16 -4.13 -11.04
C HIS A 178 4.10 -5.03 -11.71
N MET A 179 3.46 -4.58 -12.79
CA MET A 179 2.49 -5.41 -13.51
C MET A 179 3.12 -6.70 -14.03
N TRP A 180 4.36 -6.62 -14.49
CA TRP A 180 5.12 -7.74 -14.99
C TRP A 180 6.46 -7.86 -14.27
N MET A 181 6.78 -9.05 -13.82
CA MET A 181 8.03 -9.35 -13.12
C MET A 181 8.78 -10.49 -13.81
N ARG A 182 10.11 -10.43 -13.72
CA ARG A 182 10.95 -11.55 -14.15
C ARG A 182 10.86 -12.69 -13.14
N ALA A 183 10.64 -13.90 -13.65
CA ALA A 183 10.77 -15.14 -12.91
C ALA A 183 12.02 -15.92 -13.40
N GLU A 184 12.43 -16.96 -12.69
CA GLU A 184 13.61 -17.76 -13.04
C GLU A 184 13.51 -18.31 -14.48
N ASP A 185 12.35 -18.86 -14.84
CA ASP A 185 12.11 -19.49 -16.14
C ASP A 185 11.18 -18.70 -17.06
N GLY A 186 10.96 -17.39 -16.77
CA GLY A 186 10.03 -16.63 -17.58
C GLY A 186 9.67 -15.25 -17.03
N ILE A 187 8.42 -14.89 -17.23
CA ILE A 187 7.81 -13.67 -16.69
C ILE A 187 6.51 -14.01 -15.99
N ALA A 188 6.14 -13.23 -14.99
CA ALA A 188 4.89 -13.36 -14.25
C ALA A 188 4.06 -12.09 -14.42
N ALA A 189 2.77 -12.23 -14.74
CA ALA A 189 1.79 -11.18 -14.55
C ALA A 189 1.48 -11.12 -13.04
N VAL A 190 1.69 -9.98 -12.42
CA VAL A 190 1.60 -9.80 -10.97
C VAL A 190 0.47 -8.86 -10.59
N ALA A 191 0.38 -7.72 -11.27
CA ALA A 191 -0.70 -6.76 -11.10
C ALA A 191 -1.36 -6.54 -12.47
N TYR A 192 -2.69 -6.53 -12.52
CA TYR A 192 -3.41 -6.55 -13.79
C TYR A 192 -3.82 -5.15 -14.24
N GLY A 193 -3.87 -4.98 -15.57
CA GLY A 193 -4.30 -3.77 -16.25
C GLY A 193 -3.90 -3.80 -17.73
N PRO A 194 -4.52 -2.97 -18.59
CA PRO A 194 -4.17 -2.92 -20.01
C PRO A 194 -2.67 -2.68 -20.19
N SER A 195 -1.97 -3.64 -20.77
CA SER A 195 -0.52 -3.61 -20.87
C SER A 195 0.01 -4.41 -22.04
N LEU A 196 1.22 -4.05 -22.46
CA LEU A 196 2.00 -4.78 -23.44
C LEU A 196 3.40 -5.02 -22.89
N VAL A 197 3.81 -6.29 -22.83
CA VAL A 197 5.20 -6.65 -22.54
C VAL A 197 5.87 -7.32 -23.72
N GLU A 198 7.08 -6.90 -24.02
CA GLU A 198 7.97 -7.56 -24.97
C GLU A 198 9.21 -8.00 -24.22
N ALA A 199 9.53 -9.28 -24.28
CA ALA A 199 10.64 -9.87 -23.54
C ALA A 199 11.31 -10.97 -24.36
N GLU A 200 12.54 -11.32 -23.97
CA GLU A 200 13.22 -12.51 -24.44
C GLU A 200 13.26 -13.54 -23.29
N ILE A 201 12.69 -14.71 -23.53
CA ILE A 201 12.64 -15.82 -22.58
C ILE A 201 13.35 -16.99 -23.20
N ASN A 202 14.47 -17.42 -22.61
CA ASN A 202 15.26 -18.55 -23.08
C ASN A 202 15.63 -18.47 -24.56
N GLY A 203 16.00 -17.27 -25.04
CA GLY A 203 16.37 -17.03 -26.43
C GLY A 203 15.18 -16.89 -27.40
N THR A 204 13.95 -16.90 -26.89
CA THR A 204 12.73 -16.71 -27.67
C THR A 204 12.11 -15.35 -27.38
N ALA A 205 11.93 -14.56 -28.44
CA ALA A 205 11.20 -13.29 -28.31
C ALA A 205 9.71 -13.58 -28.08
N VAL A 206 9.16 -12.99 -27.03
CA VAL A 206 7.73 -13.10 -26.70
C VAL A 206 7.11 -11.71 -26.63
N ARG A 207 5.86 -11.64 -27.06
CA ARG A 207 5.01 -10.46 -26.93
C ARG A 207 3.70 -10.90 -26.29
N ILE A 208 3.36 -10.29 -25.16
CA ILE A 208 2.12 -10.56 -24.44
C ILE A 208 1.36 -9.25 -24.34
N GLU A 209 0.11 -9.27 -24.77
CA GLU A 209 -0.80 -8.15 -24.66
C GLU A 209 -1.93 -8.54 -23.72
N GLU A 210 -2.18 -7.70 -22.76
CA GLU A 210 -3.26 -7.84 -21.79
C GLU A 210 -4.31 -6.75 -22.06
N GLU A 211 -5.49 -7.21 -22.46
CA GLU A 211 -6.66 -6.35 -22.63
C GLU A 211 -7.61 -6.59 -21.44
N THR A 212 -7.89 -5.55 -20.69
CA THR A 212 -8.83 -5.59 -19.58
C THR A 212 -9.86 -4.48 -19.72
N ALA A 213 -11.04 -4.68 -19.14
CA ALA A 213 -12.15 -3.75 -19.17
C ALA A 213 -12.32 -2.99 -17.84
N TYR A 214 -11.21 -2.69 -17.16
CA TYR A 214 -11.26 -1.90 -15.92
C TYR A 214 -11.75 -0.48 -16.16
#